data_6108f19ebf5b9a7dd133d34a9fa2e8be
#
_entry.id   6108f19ebf5b9a7dd133d34a9fa2e8be
#
_cell.length_a   1.000
_cell.length_b   1.000
_cell.length_c   1.000
_cell.angle_alpha   90.00
_cell.angle_beta   90.00
_cell.angle_gamma   90.00
#
_symmetry.space_group_name_H-M   'P 1'
#
loop_
_entity.id
_entity.type
_entity.pdbx_description
1 polymer ?
#
loop_
_entity_poly.entity_id
_entity_poly.type
_entity_poly.pdbx_seq_one_letter_code
_entity_poly.pdbx_strand_id
1 'polypeptide(L)'
;MSEKKQTGNKDTTINNLKKEGKEKGHLTYDEISYALEDIPMDSQEIDSIYKDFENDGIELLNDERDKDFKEEIDVEKEDLSVPKGISVDDPVRMYLKEIGKIPLLTGDEEVEIAKRMENGDNSAKKELAEANLRLVVSIAKRYVGRGMSFLDLIQEGNLGLMKAVDKFDYTKGFKFSTYATWWIRQAITRAIADQARTIRIPVHMVETINKLVRVQRQLVQELGRDPLPEEIAKEMNIEVEKVREIQKIAQEPVSLETPIGEEEDSHLGDFIPDEEILSPQDAATFTLLREQLSTVLETLTDREKKVLTLRFGLDDGRARTLEEVGKEFAVTRERIRQIEAKAIRKLRHPSRSKKLKDFLEWLSYQSD
;
A
#
# COMPACT_ATOMS: atom_id res chain seq x y z
N MET A 1 -14.79 0.54 35.28
CA MET A 1 -13.38 0.90 35.56
C MET A 1 -12.53 1.11 34.31
N SER A 2 -13.04 0.81 33.11
CA SER A 2 -12.32 0.99 31.84
C SER A 2 -12.42 2.42 31.28
N GLU A 3 -13.53 3.12 31.45
CA GLU A 3 -13.74 4.48 30.89
C GLU A 3 -12.85 5.57 31.54
N LYS A 4 -12.51 5.45 32.83
CA LYS A 4 -11.64 6.42 33.51
C LYS A 4 -10.16 6.33 33.15
N LYS A 5 -9.70 5.24 32.51
CA LYS A 5 -8.32 5.10 32.03
C LYS A 5 -8.14 5.67 30.61
N GLN A 6 -9.18 5.68 29.80
CA GLN A 6 -9.14 6.21 28.43
C GLN A 6 -9.20 7.74 28.39
N THR A 7 -9.99 8.37 29.25
CA THR A 7 -10.05 9.85 29.38
C THR A 7 -8.73 10.44 29.90
N GLY A 8 -8.03 9.76 30.82
CA GLY A 8 -6.73 10.24 31.32
C GLY A 8 -5.61 10.24 30.27
N ASN A 9 -5.67 9.37 29.26
CA ASN A 9 -4.67 9.32 28.19
C ASN A 9 -4.93 10.42 27.15
N LYS A 10 -6.20 10.74 26.85
CA LYS A 10 -6.64 11.78 25.93
C LYS A 10 -6.17 13.17 26.40
N ASP A 11 -6.48 13.54 27.63
CA ASP A 11 -6.14 14.87 28.18
C ASP A 11 -4.62 15.06 28.33
N THR A 12 -3.87 13.99 28.63
CA THR A 12 -2.41 14.05 28.70
C THR A 12 -1.79 14.24 27.31
N THR A 13 -2.29 13.58 26.29
CA THR A 13 -1.80 13.72 24.89
C THR A 13 -2.08 15.12 24.36
N ILE A 14 -3.30 15.64 24.55
CA ILE A 14 -3.67 17.01 24.15
C ILE A 14 -2.82 18.06 24.87
N ASN A 15 -2.57 17.90 26.17
CA ASN A 15 -1.71 18.82 26.94
C ASN A 15 -0.24 18.78 26.51
N ASN A 16 0.27 17.62 26.09
CA ASN A 16 1.62 17.51 25.53
C ASN A 16 1.73 18.21 24.19
N LEU A 17 0.76 18.02 23.30
CA LEU A 17 0.66 18.73 22.01
C LEU A 17 0.56 20.26 22.21
N LYS A 18 -0.22 20.72 23.20
CA LYS A 18 -0.30 22.16 23.54
C LYS A 18 1.04 22.72 23.99
N LYS A 19 1.84 21.97 24.75
CA LYS A 19 3.19 22.38 25.16
C LYS A 19 4.15 22.46 24.00
N GLU A 20 4.17 21.40 23.16
CA GLU A 20 5.01 21.39 21.94
C GLU A 20 4.62 22.49 20.97
N GLY A 21 3.32 22.72 20.75
CA GLY A 21 2.84 23.80 19.90
C GLY A 21 3.20 25.20 20.43
N LYS A 22 3.19 25.42 21.76
CA LYS A 22 3.63 26.68 22.37
C LYS A 22 5.15 26.87 22.31
N GLU A 23 5.92 25.80 22.35
CA GLU A 23 7.39 25.86 22.22
C GLU A 23 7.84 26.10 20.77
N LYS A 24 7.19 25.44 19.81
CA LYS A 24 7.49 25.56 18.37
C LYS A 24 6.78 26.76 17.70
N GLY A 25 5.74 27.29 18.31
CA GLY A 25 4.86 28.34 17.74
C GLY A 25 3.87 27.84 16.69
N HIS A 26 3.97 26.59 16.26
CA HIS A 26 3.11 25.94 15.29
C HIS A 26 3.01 24.44 15.52
N LEU A 27 1.93 23.83 15.03
CA LEU A 27 1.75 22.37 14.95
C LEU A 27 1.25 22.00 13.55
N THR A 28 1.66 20.85 13.03
CA THR A 28 1.11 20.35 11.78
C THR A 28 -0.14 19.51 12.04
N TYR A 29 -1.10 19.53 11.10
CA TYR A 29 -2.28 18.65 11.19
C TYR A 29 -1.89 17.17 11.22
N ASP A 30 -0.77 16.79 10.60
CA ASP A 30 -0.22 15.43 10.61
C ASP A 30 0.30 15.05 12.01
N GLU A 31 1.00 15.94 12.71
CA GLU A 31 1.47 15.71 14.09
C GLU A 31 0.28 15.52 15.05
N ILE A 32 -0.77 16.32 14.89
CA ILE A 32 -1.98 16.23 15.73
C ILE A 32 -2.74 14.93 15.40
N SER A 33 -2.90 14.59 14.13
CA SER A 33 -3.58 13.38 13.67
C SER A 33 -2.87 12.12 14.15
N TYR A 34 -1.54 12.10 14.07
CA TYR A 34 -0.71 10.99 14.55
C TYR A 34 -0.78 10.80 16.07
N ALA A 35 -0.72 11.89 16.81
CA ALA A 35 -0.80 11.81 18.27
C ALA A 35 -2.19 11.39 18.80
N LEU A 36 -3.23 11.56 17.97
CA LEU A 36 -4.61 11.22 18.30
C LEU A 36 -5.11 9.93 17.62
N GLU A 37 -4.29 9.25 16.80
CA GLU A 37 -4.66 8.06 16.01
C GLU A 37 -5.18 6.90 16.88
N ASP A 38 -4.59 6.68 18.04
CA ASP A 38 -4.96 5.60 18.97
C ASP A 38 -6.18 5.93 19.86
N ILE A 39 -6.74 7.14 19.74
CA ILE A 39 -7.83 7.60 20.58
C ILE A 39 -9.12 7.68 19.74
N PRO A 40 -10.12 6.83 20.02
CA PRO A 40 -11.38 6.91 19.31
C PRO A 40 -12.10 8.23 19.66
N MET A 41 -12.16 9.14 18.69
CA MET A 41 -12.81 10.45 18.83
C MET A 41 -13.82 10.69 17.72
N ASP A 42 -14.89 11.43 18.06
CA ASP A 42 -15.86 11.88 17.09
C ASP A 42 -15.33 13.13 16.34
N SER A 43 -15.78 13.32 15.09
CA SER A 43 -15.36 14.45 14.26
C SER A 43 -15.58 15.81 14.94
N GLN A 44 -16.60 15.92 15.80
CA GLN A 44 -16.88 17.14 16.57
C GLN A 44 -15.86 17.40 17.68
N GLU A 45 -15.31 16.36 18.28
CA GLU A 45 -14.27 16.47 19.30
C GLU A 45 -12.93 16.89 18.69
N ILE A 46 -12.61 16.40 17.50
CA ILE A 46 -11.41 16.79 16.76
C ILE A 46 -11.48 18.27 16.36
N ASP A 47 -12.63 18.72 15.85
CA ASP A 47 -12.85 20.13 15.52
C ASP A 47 -12.74 21.06 16.75
N SER A 48 -13.14 20.59 17.93
CA SER A 48 -13.00 21.36 19.16
C SER A 48 -11.54 21.49 19.61
N ILE A 49 -10.74 20.43 19.41
CA ILE A 49 -9.30 20.41 19.72
C ILE A 49 -8.53 21.38 18.80
N TYR A 50 -8.85 21.41 17.52
CA TYR A 50 -8.23 22.37 16.58
C TYR A 50 -8.54 23.82 16.97
N LYS A 51 -9.79 24.13 17.33
CA LYS A 51 -10.17 25.45 17.85
C LYS A 51 -9.45 25.83 19.15
N ASP A 52 -9.24 24.86 20.03
CA ASP A 52 -8.50 25.07 21.26
C ASP A 52 -7.03 25.39 21.02
N PHE A 53 -6.40 24.78 19.99
CA PHE A 53 -5.03 25.12 19.60
C PHE A 53 -4.93 26.51 18.97
N GLU A 54 -5.87 26.88 18.09
CA GLU A 54 -5.94 28.23 17.49
C GLU A 54 -6.16 29.30 18.56
N ASN A 55 -7.06 29.06 19.53
CA ASN A 55 -7.33 29.96 20.65
C ASN A 55 -6.12 30.12 21.59
N ASP A 56 -5.29 29.07 21.72
CA ASP A 56 -4.04 29.10 22.47
C ASP A 56 -2.88 29.80 21.72
N GLY A 57 -3.15 30.32 20.49
CA GLY A 57 -2.20 31.04 19.67
C GLY A 57 -1.18 30.15 18.95
N ILE A 58 -1.50 28.85 18.82
CA ILE A 58 -0.66 27.87 18.08
C ILE A 58 -1.12 27.90 16.62
N GLU A 59 -0.21 28.22 15.71
CA GLU A 59 -0.48 28.21 14.27
C GLU A 59 -0.58 26.76 13.77
N LEU A 60 -1.71 26.38 13.16
CA LEU A 60 -1.90 25.05 12.58
C LEU A 60 -1.42 25.06 11.12
N LEU A 61 -0.37 24.31 10.83
CA LEU A 61 0.22 24.19 9.49
C LEU A 61 -0.09 22.81 8.89
N ASN A 62 -0.32 22.75 7.59
CA ASN A 62 -0.57 21.48 6.89
C ASN A 62 0.70 20.66 6.61
N ASP A 63 1.82 21.33 6.37
CA ASP A 63 3.17 20.78 6.22
C ASP A 63 4.17 21.92 6.39
N GLU A 64 5.45 21.65 6.76
CA GLU A 64 6.48 22.68 6.83
C GLU A 64 6.73 23.42 5.49
N ARG A 65 6.29 22.80 4.37
CA ARG A 65 6.29 23.45 3.04
C ARG A 65 5.18 24.49 2.86
N ASP A 66 4.17 24.51 3.72
CA ASP A 66 3.04 25.47 3.63
C ASP A 66 3.43 26.88 4.09
N LYS A 67 4.67 27.10 4.58
CA LYS A 67 5.20 28.45 4.80
C LYS A 67 5.28 29.26 3.50
N ASP A 68 5.45 28.58 2.34
CA ASP A 68 5.40 29.20 1.01
C ASP A 68 3.97 29.30 0.43
N PHE A 69 2.95 28.80 1.15
CA PHE A 69 1.56 28.63 0.67
C PHE A 69 0.55 29.58 1.30
N LYS A 70 0.99 30.66 1.95
CA LYS A 70 0.09 31.77 2.40
C LYS A 70 -0.49 32.61 1.24
N GLU A 71 -0.22 32.25 -0.03
CA GLU A 71 -1.02 32.80 -1.13
C GLU A 71 -2.43 32.20 -1.04
N GLU A 72 -3.39 33.04 -0.66
CA GLU A 72 -4.83 32.75 -0.82
C GLU A 72 -5.02 32.20 -2.24
N ILE A 73 -5.63 31.02 -2.35
CA ILE A 73 -5.96 30.45 -3.66
C ILE A 73 -6.99 31.40 -4.27
N ASP A 74 -6.48 32.30 -5.12
CA ASP A 74 -7.31 33.28 -5.83
C ASP A 74 -8.02 32.53 -6.97
N VAL A 75 -9.21 31.96 -6.62
CA VAL A 75 -10.02 31.15 -7.54
C VAL A 75 -10.37 31.92 -8.82
N GLU A 76 -10.35 33.26 -8.77
CA GLU A 76 -10.65 34.12 -9.91
C GLU A 76 -9.52 34.11 -10.98
N LYS A 77 -8.29 33.77 -10.59
CA LYS A 77 -7.12 33.73 -11.50
C LYS A 77 -6.68 32.31 -11.88
N GLU A 78 -7.49 31.30 -11.61
CA GLU A 78 -7.12 29.92 -11.88
C GLU A 78 -6.92 29.66 -13.38
N ASP A 79 -5.68 29.39 -13.73
CA ASP A 79 -5.30 28.93 -15.05
C ASP A 79 -5.72 27.46 -15.25
N LEU A 80 -6.76 27.22 -16.03
CA LEU A 80 -7.22 25.90 -16.46
C LEU A 80 -6.30 25.24 -17.48
N SER A 81 -5.12 25.82 -17.76
CA SER A 81 -4.14 25.19 -18.66
C SER A 81 -3.64 23.87 -18.11
N VAL A 82 -3.37 22.94 -18.99
CA VAL A 82 -2.80 21.64 -18.65
C VAL A 82 -1.34 21.84 -18.18
N PRO A 83 -0.89 21.20 -17.10
CA PRO A 83 0.50 21.28 -16.64
C PRO A 83 1.48 20.88 -17.74
N LYS A 84 2.62 21.57 -17.81
CA LYS A 84 3.70 21.24 -18.76
C LYS A 84 4.19 19.81 -18.49
N GLY A 85 4.27 18.98 -19.54
CA GLY A 85 4.78 17.61 -19.46
C GLY A 85 3.71 16.53 -19.35
N ILE A 86 2.43 16.90 -19.29
CA ILE A 86 1.35 15.91 -19.42
C ILE A 86 0.99 15.77 -20.90
N SER A 87 0.96 14.54 -21.39
CA SER A 87 0.30 14.22 -22.66
C SER A 87 -1.17 14.66 -22.53
N VAL A 88 -1.55 15.62 -23.36
CA VAL A 88 -2.91 16.15 -23.31
C VAL A 88 -3.80 15.25 -24.15
N ASP A 89 -4.33 14.23 -23.52
CA ASP A 89 -5.33 13.38 -24.12
C ASP A 89 -6.64 14.17 -24.31
N ASP A 90 -7.36 13.90 -25.40
CA ASP A 90 -8.66 14.52 -25.69
C ASP A 90 -9.65 14.51 -24.49
N PRO A 91 -9.72 13.44 -23.65
CA PRO A 91 -10.58 13.41 -22.48
C PRO A 91 -10.28 14.51 -21.43
N VAL A 92 -8.99 14.82 -21.18
CA VAL A 92 -8.59 15.89 -20.24
C VAL A 92 -9.09 17.25 -20.73
N ARG A 93 -8.84 17.56 -22.01
CA ARG A 93 -9.31 18.81 -22.62
C ARG A 93 -10.82 18.94 -22.60
N MET A 94 -11.50 17.87 -22.90
CA MET A 94 -12.97 17.84 -22.90
C MET A 94 -13.53 18.12 -21.50
N TYR A 95 -12.97 17.47 -20.48
CA TYR A 95 -13.37 17.70 -19.08
C TYR A 95 -13.11 19.16 -18.65
N LEU A 96 -11.91 19.69 -18.88
CA LEU A 96 -11.57 21.09 -18.55
C LEU A 96 -12.48 22.10 -19.26
N LYS A 97 -12.85 21.84 -20.51
CA LYS A 97 -13.79 22.67 -21.27
C LYS A 97 -15.20 22.64 -20.69
N GLU A 98 -15.65 21.46 -20.21
CA GLU A 98 -16.98 21.31 -19.61
C GLU A 98 -17.09 22.05 -18.29
N ILE A 99 -16.14 21.89 -17.36
CA ILE A 99 -16.14 22.58 -16.06
C ILE A 99 -15.98 24.09 -16.20
N GLY A 100 -15.30 24.54 -17.28
CA GLY A 100 -15.11 25.97 -17.56
C GLY A 100 -16.39 26.71 -17.99
N LYS A 101 -17.47 26.00 -18.33
CA LYS A 101 -18.77 26.59 -18.71
C LYS A 101 -19.57 27.05 -17.48
N ILE A 102 -19.27 26.51 -16.30
CA ILE A 102 -20.02 26.75 -15.09
C ILE A 102 -19.49 28.03 -14.45
N PRO A 103 -20.36 29.01 -14.12
CA PRO A 103 -19.94 30.26 -13.49
C PRO A 103 -19.47 29.99 -12.04
N LEU A 104 -18.57 30.84 -11.56
CA LEU A 104 -18.14 30.83 -10.16
C LEU A 104 -19.25 31.43 -9.28
N LEU A 105 -19.38 30.93 -8.06
CA LEU A 105 -20.31 31.43 -7.06
C LEU A 105 -19.69 32.57 -6.25
N THR A 106 -20.49 33.55 -5.92
CA THR A 106 -20.15 34.59 -4.92
C THR A 106 -20.39 34.05 -3.50
N GLY A 107 -19.77 34.67 -2.49
CA GLY A 107 -19.94 34.25 -1.10
C GLY A 107 -21.41 34.27 -0.60
N ASP A 108 -22.20 35.24 -1.10
CA ASP A 108 -23.63 35.33 -0.76
C ASP A 108 -24.44 34.20 -1.40
N GLU A 109 -24.12 33.83 -2.64
CA GLU A 109 -24.72 32.68 -3.34
C GLU A 109 -24.35 31.35 -2.69
N GLU A 110 -23.09 31.18 -2.21
CA GLU A 110 -22.68 30.01 -1.43
C GLU A 110 -23.56 29.79 -0.19
N VAL A 111 -23.84 30.88 0.54
CA VAL A 111 -24.69 30.85 1.73
C VAL A 111 -26.16 30.53 1.39
N GLU A 112 -26.68 31.07 0.28
CA GLU A 112 -28.06 30.80 -0.17
C GLU A 112 -28.19 29.32 -0.59
N ILE A 113 -27.25 28.79 -1.34
CA ILE A 113 -27.22 27.38 -1.76
C ILE A 113 -27.10 26.48 -0.51
N ALA A 114 -26.24 26.83 0.45
CA ALA A 114 -26.09 26.07 1.68
C ALA A 114 -27.38 26.00 2.51
N LYS A 115 -28.16 27.08 2.58
CA LYS A 115 -29.50 27.09 3.22
C LYS A 115 -30.50 26.18 2.49
N ARG A 116 -30.46 26.15 1.16
CA ARG A 116 -31.27 25.22 0.36
C ARG A 116 -30.89 23.76 0.64
N MET A 117 -29.59 23.48 0.78
CA MET A 117 -29.06 22.14 1.11
C MET A 117 -29.57 21.66 2.49
N GLU A 118 -29.58 22.53 3.51
CA GLU A 118 -30.08 22.22 4.82
C GLU A 118 -31.58 21.84 4.79
N ASN A 119 -32.37 22.46 3.90
CA ASN A 119 -33.75 22.09 3.61
C ASN A 119 -33.94 20.79 2.81
N GLY A 120 -32.85 20.07 2.48
CA GLY A 120 -32.91 18.79 1.80
C GLY A 120 -32.91 18.86 0.27
N ASP A 121 -32.57 20.02 -0.33
CA ASP A 121 -32.51 20.20 -1.77
C ASP A 121 -31.22 19.55 -2.36
N ASN A 122 -31.35 18.36 -2.97
CA ASN A 122 -30.25 17.69 -3.65
C ASN A 122 -29.75 18.42 -4.90
N SER A 123 -30.57 19.30 -5.51
CA SER A 123 -30.14 20.11 -6.65
C SER A 123 -29.12 21.17 -6.21
N ALA A 124 -29.32 21.75 -5.03
CA ALA A 124 -28.37 22.70 -4.44
C ALA A 124 -27.01 22.07 -4.15
N LYS A 125 -26.95 20.81 -3.69
CA LYS A 125 -25.69 20.08 -3.52
C LYS A 125 -24.93 19.93 -4.83
N LYS A 126 -25.63 19.60 -5.89
CA LYS A 126 -25.05 19.47 -7.23
C LYS A 126 -24.52 20.80 -7.74
N GLU A 127 -25.27 21.87 -7.59
CA GLU A 127 -24.92 23.23 -7.99
C GLU A 127 -23.63 23.70 -7.28
N LEU A 128 -23.53 23.51 -5.96
CA LEU A 128 -22.33 23.85 -5.19
C LEU A 128 -21.12 23.02 -5.60
N ALA A 129 -21.30 21.71 -5.86
CA ALA A 129 -20.22 20.84 -6.31
C ALA A 129 -19.70 21.25 -7.70
N GLU A 130 -20.61 21.45 -8.67
CA GLU A 130 -20.27 21.81 -10.06
C GLU A 130 -19.50 23.13 -10.14
N ALA A 131 -19.91 24.14 -9.38
CA ALA A 131 -19.25 25.45 -9.34
C ALA A 131 -17.81 25.40 -8.77
N ASN A 132 -17.49 24.34 -7.97
CA ASN A 132 -16.19 24.18 -7.33
C ASN A 132 -15.30 23.11 -7.97
N LEU A 133 -15.64 22.54 -9.12
CA LEU A 133 -14.79 21.58 -9.85
C LEU A 133 -13.46 22.20 -10.29
N ARG A 134 -13.42 23.49 -10.58
CA ARG A 134 -12.20 24.22 -10.94
C ARG A 134 -11.20 24.24 -9.77
N LEU A 135 -11.67 24.40 -8.53
CA LEU A 135 -10.84 24.32 -7.33
C LEU A 135 -10.16 22.93 -7.20
N VAL A 136 -10.88 21.85 -7.51
CA VAL A 136 -10.30 20.50 -7.50
C VAL A 136 -9.15 20.39 -8.49
N VAL A 137 -9.32 20.91 -9.71
CA VAL A 137 -8.28 20.89 -10.75
C VAL A 137 -7.04 21.66 -10.32
N SER A 138 -7.19 22.85 -9.71
CA SER A 138 -6.08 23.66 -9.25
C SER A 138 -5.26 22.96 -8.16
N ILE A 139 -5.92 22.24 -7.26
CA ILE A 139 -5.28 21.44 -6.23
C ILE A 139 -4.59 20.21 -6.85
N ALA A 140 -5.30 19.45 -7.71
CA ALA A 140 -4.78 18.24 -8.33
C ALA A 140 -3.52 18.47 -9.17
N LYS A 141 -3.38 19.63 -9.83
CA LYS A 141 -2.19 20.03 -10.59
C LYS A 141 -0.89 19.90 -9.77
N ARG A 142 -0.93 20.15 -8.49
CA ARG A 142 0.24 20.11 -7.58
C ARG A 142 0.72 18.70 -7.27
N TYR A 143 -0.13 17.70 -7.54
CA TYR A 143 0.13 16.29 -7.25
C TYR A 143 0.49 15.46 -8.49
N VAL A 144 0.59 16.11 -9.65
CA VAL A 144 1.01 15.49 -10.90
C VAL A 144 2.43 14.91 -10.79
N GLY A 145 2.65 13.75 -11.42
CA GLY A 145 3.95 13.07 -11.41
C GLY A 145 4.22 12.23 -10.16
N ARG A 146 3.20 11.96 -9.34
CA ARG A 146 3.31 11.15 -8.12
C ARG A 146 2.77 9.72 -8.29
N GLY A 147 2.78 9.17 -9.52
CA GLY A 147 2.39 7.78 -9.80
C GLY A 147 0.92 7.58 -10.14
N MET A 148 0.12 8.66 -10.24
CA MET A 148 -1.27 8.62 -10.70
C MET A 148 -1.50 9.53 -11.90
N SER A 149 -2.46 9.17 -12.76
CA SER A 149 -2.84 10.02 -13.89
C SER A 149 -3.52 11.31 -13.39
N PHE A 150 -3.43 12.38 -14.19
CA PHE A 150 -4.03 13.66 -13.81
C PHE A 150 -5.55 13.57 -13.66
N LEU A 151 -6.22 12.79 -14.53
CA LEU A 151 -7.67 12.58 -14.43
C LEU A 151 -8.04 11.80 -13.16
N ASP A 152 -7.27 10.79 -12.78
CA ASP A 152 -7.54 10.03 -11.55
C ASP A 152 -7.38 10.92 -10.32
N LEU A 153 -6.34 11.79 -10.29
CA LEU A 153 -6.16 12.77 -9.21
C LEU A 153 -7.37 13.72 -9.10
N ILE A 154 -7.90 14.18 -10.25
CA ILE A 154 -9.09 15.02 -10.28
C ILE A 154 -10.30 14.25 -9.74
N GLN A 155 -10.52 12.99 -10.16
CA GLN A 155 -11.68 12.22 -9.71
C GLN A 155 -11.63 11.91 -8.22
N GLU A 156 -10.47 11.54 -7.69
CA GLU A 156 -10.31 11.37 -6.25
C GLU A 156 -10.51 12.70 -5.49
N GLY A 157 -10.02 13.80 -6.06
CA GLY A 157 -10.31 15.13 -5.54
C GLY A 157 -11.81 15.48 -5.55
N ASN A 158 -12.54 15.10 -6.61
CA ASN A 158 -13.99 15.28 -6.70
C ASN A 158 -14.74 14.49 -5.61
N LEU A 159 -14.27 13.26 -5.29
CA LEU A 159 -14.82 12.52 -4.14
C LEU A 159 -14.60 13.24 -2.81
N GLY A 160 -13.45 13.89 -2.66
CA GLY A 160 -13.17 14.78 -1.54
C GLY A 160 -14.11 15.99 -1.50
N LEU A 161 -14.30 16.66 -2.64
CA LEU A 161 -15.24 17.78 -2.79
C LEU A 161 -16.66 17.39 -2.41
N MET A 162 -17.16 16.24 -2.87
CA MET A 162 -18.51 15.76 -2.51
C MET A 162 -18.66 15.57 -1.00
N LYS A 163 -17.64 15.02 -0.32
CA LYS A 163 -17.65 14.92 1.15
C LYS A 163 -17.64 16.29 1.82
N ALA A 164 -16.92 17.28 1.25
CA ALA A 164 -16.94 18.65 1.76
C ALA A 164 -18.33 19.29 1.62
N VAL A 165 -19.00 19.12 0.47
CA VAL A 165 -20.36 19.61 0.23
C VAL A 165 -21.35 19.02 1.25
N ASP A 166 -21.27 17.72 1.52
CA ASP A 166 -22.18 17.06 2.48
C ASP A 166 -22.00 17.52 3.93
N LYS A 167 -20.81 18.01 4.30
CA LYS A 167 -20.46 18.40 5.66
C LYS A 167 -20.32 19.92 5.85
N PHE A 168 -20.56 20.71 4.82
CA PHE A 168 -20.39 22.16 4.88
C PHE A 168 -21.40 22.82 5.80
N ASP A 169 -20.91 23.69 6.69
CA ASP A 169 -21.71 24.47 7.64
C ASP A 169 -21.42 25.96 7.44
N TYR A 170 -22.36 26.66 6.80
CA TYR A 170 -22.25 28.09 6.52
C TYR A 170 -22.34 28.99 7.77
N THR A 171 -22.84 28.45 8.89
CA THR A 171 -22.99 29.23 10.15
C THR A 171 -21.63 29.59 10.75
N LYS A 172 -20.56 28.87 10.37
CA LYS A 172 -19.20 29.11 10.84
C LYS A 172 -18.52 30.34 10.20
N GLY A 173 -19.13 30.95 9.17
CA GLY A 173 -18.66 32.19 8.56
C GLY A 173 -17.44 32.09 7.65
N PHE A 174 -16.95 30.87 7.36
CA PHE A 174 -15.85 30.63 6.45
C PHE A 174 -16.34 30.40 5.02
N LYS A 175 -15.51 30.74 4.01
CA LYS A 175 -15.79 30.42 2.61
C LYS A 175 -15.77 28.89 2.40
N PHE A 176 -16.64 28.42 1.52
CA PHE A 176 -16.67 26.99 1.16
C PHE A 176 -15.32 26.49 0.66
N SER A 177 -14.61 27.27 -0.18
CA SER A 177 -13.30 26.92 -0.73
C SER A 177 -12.26 26.59 0.34
N THR A 178 -12.23 27.31 1.47
CA THR A 178 -11.31 27.06 2.58
C THR A 178 -11.54 25.67 3.20
N TYR A 179 -12.78 25.31 3.42
CA TYR A 179 -13.17 24.01 3.97
C TYR A 179 -12.97 22.87 2.95
N ALA A 180 -13.39 23.08 1.70
CA ALA A 180 -13.30 22.09 0.63
C ALA A 180 -11.84 21.73 0.30
N THR A 181 -10.91 22.69 0.34
CA THR A 181 -9.48 22.48 0.06
C THR A 181 -8.90 21.36 0.94
N TRP A 182 -9.28 21.32 2.21
CA TRP A 182 -8.81 20.27 3.12
C TRP A 182 -9.30 18.89 2.70
N TRP A 183 -10.59 18.73 2.40
CA TRP A 183 -11.18 17.45 1.98
C TRP A 183 -10.64 16.96 0.63
N ILE A 184 -10.46 17.89 -0.31
CA ILE A 184 -9.90 17.60 -1.63
C ILE A 184 -8.45 17.10 -1.48
N ARG A 185 -7.64 17.82 -0.71
CA ARG A 185 -6.24 17.47 -0.45
C ARG A 185 -6.14 16.10 0.23
N GLN A 186 -6.90 15.89 1.28
CA GLN A 186 -6.93 14.61 2.01
C GLN A 186 -7.31 13.43 1.10
N ALA A 187 -8.33 13.61 0.25
CA ALA A 187 -8.75 12.56 -0.68
C ALA A 187 -7.63 12.23 -1.69
N ILE A 188 -7.01 13.26 -2.30
CA ILE A 188 -5.92 13.08 -3.26
C ILE A 188 -4.69 12.43 -2.61
N THR A 189 -4.26 12.90 -1.44
CA THR A 189 -3.08 12.35 -0.75
C THR A 189 -3.29 10.90 -0.35
N ARG A 190 -4.49 10.58 0.16
CA ARG A 190 -4.85 9.22 0.51
C ARG A 190 -4.91 8.31 -0.72
N ALA A 191 -5.48 8.78 -1.83
CA ALA A 191 -5.53 8.03 -3.07
C ALA A 191 -4.13 7.73 -3.62
N ILE A 192 -3.21 8.71 -3.58
CA ILE A 192 -1.81 8.50 -3.96
C ILE A 192 -1.16 7.42 -3.08
N ALA A 193 -1.35 7.48 -1.75
CA ALA A 193 -0.79 6.49 -0.86
C ALA A 193 -1.33 5.07 -1.12
N ASP A 194 -2.62 4.97 -1.47
CA ASP A 194 -3.30 3.68 -1.67
C ASP A 194 -3.13 3.08 -3.07
N GLN A 195 -2.95 3.89 -4.13
CA GLN A 195 -3.10 3.45 -5.52
C GLN A 195 -1.88 3.76 -6.43
N ALA A 196 -0.98 4.68 -6.03
CA ALA A 196 0.10 5.12 -6.91
C ALA A 196 1.18 4.05 -7.15
N ARG A 197 1.30 3.04 -6.29
CA ARG A 197 2.33 2.00 -6.39
C ARG A 197 1.78 0.72 -7.00
N THR A 198 2.55 0.09 -7.89
CA THR A 198 2.23 -1.22 -8.47
C THR A 198 2.03 -2.29 -7.39
N ILE A 199 2.89 -2.29 -6.36
CA ILE A 199 2.73 -3.12 -5.17
C ILE A 199 2.24 -2.21 -4.06
N ARG A 200 0.97 -2.41 -3.64
CA ARG A 200 0.32 -1.59 -2.63
C ARG A 200 1.05 -1.69 -1.27
N ILE A 201 1.30 -0.54 -0.67
CA ILE A 201 1.87 -0.39 0.67
C ILE A 201 0.81 0.26 1.58
N PRO A 202 0.67 -0.16 2.85
CA PRO A 202 -0.23 0.48 3.81
C PRO A 202 0.09 1.98 4.00
N VAL A 203 -0.94 2.81 4.21
CA VAL A 203 -0.80 4.29 4.29
C VAL A 203 0.23 4.72 5.33
N HIS A 204 0.21 4.13 6.55
CA HIS A 204 1.17 4.46 7.61
C HIS A 204 2.63 4.18 7.21
N MET A 205 2.88 3.16 6.35
CA MET A 205 4.22 2.91 5.83
C MET A 205 4.63 3.94 4.78
N VAL A 206 3.68 4.40 3.96
CA VAL A 206 3.95 5.50 3.00
C VAL A 206 4.32 6.78 3.75
N GLU A 207 3.64 7.10 4.85
CA GLU A 207 3.97 8.23 5.73
C GLU A 207 5.36 8.09 6.34
N THR A 208 5.70 6.88 6.83
CA THR A 208 7.03 6.58 7.35
C THR A 208 8.12 6.75 6.29
N ILE A 209 7.88 6.28 5.05
CA ILE A 209 8.79 6.46 3.92
C ILE A 209 8.95 7.95 3.59
N ASN A 210 7.86 8.72 3.56
CA ASN A 210 7.90 10.16 3.32
C ASN A 210 8.71 10.90 4.40
N LYS A 211 8.54 10.51 5.68
CA LYS A 211 9.34 11.04 6.80
C LYS A 211 10.83 10.69 6.61
N LEU A 212 11.15 9.44 6.26
CA LEU A 212 12.53 9.02 5.99
C LEU A 212 13.15 9.85 4.86
N VAL A 213 12.46 10.03 3.73
CA VAL A 213 12.95 10.84 2.60
C VAL A 213 13.15 12.30 3.01
N ARG A 214 12.30 12.86 3.86
CA ARG A 214 12.45 14.24 4.39
C ARG A 214 13.70 14.36 5.24
N VAL A 215 13.87 13.47 6.23
CA VAL A 215 15.05 13.45 7.10
C VAL A 215 16.33 13.22 6.29
N GLN A 216 16.32 12.33 5.32
CA GLN A 216 17.46 12.09 4.43
C GLN A 216 17.85 13.37 3.67
N ARG A 217 16.89 14.10 3.11
CA ARG A 217 17.16 15.37 2.41
C ARG A 217 17.73 16.44 3.35
N GLN A 218 17.20 16.53 4.56
CA GLN A 218 17.72 17.46 5.57
C GLN A 218 19.17 17.12 5.92
N LEU A 219 19.48 15.86 6.20
CA LEU A 219 20.84 15.43 6.51
C LEU A 219 21.80 15.61 5.33
N VAL A 220 21.35 15.44 4.08
CA VAL A 220 22.16 15.76 2.89
C VAL A 220 22.53 17.24 2.87
N GLN A 221 21.62 18.14 3.21
CA GLN A 221 21.88 19.58 3.28
C GLN A 221 22.86 19.95 4.40
N GLU A 222 22.75 19.29 5.56
CA GLU A 222 23.63 19.54 6.73
C GLU A 222 25.02 18.93 6.55
N LEU A 223 25.12 17.70 6.03
CA LEU A 223 26.37 16.94 5.93
C LEU A 223 27.10 17.15 4.61
N GLY A 224 26.43 17.64 3.56
CA GLY A 224 26.98 17.77 2.21
C GLY A 224 27.26 16.43 1.50
N ARG A 225 26.77 15.30 2.04
CA ARG A 225 26.89 13.95 1.49
C ARG A 225 25.65 13.12 1.82
N ASP A 226 25.50 11.99 1.15
CA ASP A 226 24.45 11.04 1.53
C ASP A 226 24.63 10.53 2.96
N PRO A 227 23.58 10.55 3.81
CA PRO A 227 23.63 10.11 5.19
C PRO A 227 23.68 8.58 5.27
N LEU A 228 24.40 8.09 6.27
CA LEU A 228 24.42 6.66 6.60
C LEU A 228 23.11 6.25 7.29
N PRO A 229 22.70 4.95 7.19
CA PRO A 229 21.51 4.46 7.89
C PRO A 229 21.51 4.72 9.39
N GLU A 230 22.70 4.74 10.02
CA GLU A 230 22.89 5.04 11.45
C GLU A 230 22.58 6.50 11.80
N GLU A 231 22.87 7.43 10.89
CA GLU A 231 22.60 8.87 11.07
C GLU A 231 21.09 9.13 10.91
N ILE A 232 20.44 8.51 9.91
CA ILE A 232 18.99 8.57 9.72
C ILE A 232 18.25 7.95 10.93
N ALA A 233 18.73 6.80 11.42
CA ALA A 233 18.14 6.10 12.55
C ALA A 233 18.14 6.97 13.81
N LYS A 234 19.22 7.72 14.03
CA LYS A 234 19.36 8.63 15.16
C LYS A 234 18.38 9.79 15.07
N GLU A 235 18.23 10.40 13.88
CA GLU A 235 17.34 11.54 13.67
C GLU A 235 15.87 11.13 13.75
N MET A 236 15.51 9.96 13.18
CA MET A 236 14.16 9.42 13.24
C MET A 236 13.81 8.76 14.58
N ASN A 237 14.80 8.56 15.48
CA ASN A 237 14.67 7.84 16.75
C ASN A 237 14.13 6.40 16.59
N ILE A 238 14.65 5.65 15.60
CA ILE A 238 14.30 4.25 15.31
C ILE A 238 15.56 3.40 15.20
N GLU A 239 15.41 2.07 15.20
CA GLU A 239 16.53 1.14 15.05
C GLU A 239 17.08 1.16 13.61
N VAL A 240 18.41 0.97 13.47
CA VAL A 240 19.10 0.98 12.16
C VAL A 240 18.56 -0.10 11.22
N GLU A 241 18.25 -1.28 11.75
CA GLU A 241 17.68 -2.39 10.98
C GLU A 241 16.35 -2.00 10.36
N LYS A 242 15.52 -1.27 11.12
CA LYS A 242 14.22 -0.78 10.64
C LYS A 242 14.38 0.28 9.55
N VAL A 243 15.41 1.13 9.61
CA VAL A 243 15.71 2.06 8.50
C VAL A 243 16.04 1.30 7.22
N ARG A 244 16.89 0.26 7.29
CA ARG A 244 17.24 -0.57 6.14
C ARG A 244 16.02 -1.30 5.55
N GLU A 245 15.13 -1.80 6.42
CA GLU A 245 13.87 -2.43 6.00
C GLU A 245 12.97 -1.43 5.27
N ILE A 246 12.77 -0.23 5.83
CA ILE A 246 11.97 0.83 5.20
C ILE A 246 12.56 1.23 3.84
N GLN A 247 13.89 1.38 3.75
CA GLN A 247 14.57 1.69 2.48
C GLN A 247 14.34 0.59 1.43
N LYS A 248 14.36 -0.69 1.82
CA LYS A 248 14.07 -1.82 0.94
C LYS A 248 12.61 -1.80 0.45
N ILE A 249 11.65 -1.53 1.34
CA ILE A 249 10.23 -1.44 0.99
C ILE A 249 9.95 -0.22 0.10
N ALA A 250 10.70 0.87 0.26
CA ALA A 250 10.54 2.10 -0.51
C ALA A 250 10.92 1.95 -1.99
N GLN A 251 11.68 0.93 -2.37
CA GLN A 251 12.09 0.69 -3.75
C GLN A 251 10.89 0.43 -4.66
N GLU A 252 10.96 0.99 -5.87
CA GLU A 252 9.95 0.74 -6.90
C GLU A 252 10.38 -0.45 -7.78
N PRO A 253 9.43 -1.27 -8.28
CA PRO A 253 9.75 -2.35 -9.19
C PRO A 253 10.28 -1.81 -10.51
N VAL A 254 11.27 -2.50 -11.07
CA VAL A 254 11.82 -2.21 -12.41
C VAL A 254 10.99 -2.93 -13.46
N SER A 255 10.74 -2.29 -14.60
CA SER A 255 10.01 -2.92 -15.71
C SER A 255 10.84 -4.01 -16.37
N LEU A 256 10.23 -5.15 -16.68
CA LEU A 256 10.87 -6.22 -17.47
C LEU A 256 11.14 -5.80 -18.91
N GLU A 257 10.41 -4.82 -19.43
CA GLU A 257 10.58 -4.21 -20.76
C GLU A 257 11.74 -3.21 -20.81
N THR A 258 12.50 -3.03 -19.71
CA THR A 258 13.65 -2.12 -19.69
C THR A 258 14.73 -2.64 -20.66
N PRO A 259 15.12 -1.84 -21.68
CA PRO A 259 16.14 -2.27 -22.65
C PRO A 259 17.52 -2.40 -21.97
N ILE A 260 18.28 -3.42 -22.36
CA ILE A 260 19.64 -3.67 -21.87
C ILE A 260 20.61 -3.59 -23.04
N GLY A 261 21.63 -2.74 -22.92
CA GLY A 261 22.65 -2.52 -23.95
C GLY A 261 22.32 -1.36 -24.88
N GLU A 262 23.14 -1.22 -25.95
CA GLU A 262 22.98 -0.16 -26.95
C GLU A 262 22.04 -0.55 -28.10
N GLU A 263 21.75 -1.85 -28.24
CA GLU A 263 20.80 -2.40 -29.22
C GLU A 263 19.45 -2.62 -28.54
N GLU A 264 18.39 -2.02 -29.10
CA GLU A 264 17.01 -2.03 -28.51
C GLU A 264 16.33 -3.42 -28.52
N ASP A 265 17.02 -4.46 -28.98
CA ASP A 265 16.46 -5.80 -29.18
C ASP A 265 16.45 -6.69 -27.92
N SER A 266 17.15 -6.29 -26.83
CA SER A 266 17.24 -7.09 -25.60
C SER A 266 16.61 -6.37 -24.41
N HIS A 267 15.73 -7.07 -23.69
CA HIS A 267 15.01 -6.55 -22.53
C HIS A 267 15.43 -7.30 -21.26
N LEU A 268 15.27 -6.67 -20.10
CA LEU A 268 15.59 -7.26 -18.80
C LEU A 268 14.89 -8.63 -18.60
N GLY A 269 13.67 -8.78 -19.10
CA GLY A 269 12.90 -10.02 -19.02
C GLY A 269 13.54 -11.21 -19.71
N ASP A 270 14.34 -10.99 -20.78
CA ASP A 270 14.99 -12.05 -21.55
C ASP A 270 16.11 -12.76 -20.77
N PHE A 271 16.64 -12.11 -19.73
CA PHE A 271 17.72 -12.63 -18.89
C PHE A 271 17.25 -13.32 -17.60
N ILE A 272 15.95 -13.28 -17.31
CA ILE A 272 15.40 -13.90 -16.11
C ILE A 272 15.00 -15.34 -16.43
N PRO A 273 15.69 -16.36 -15.87
CA PRO A 273 15.33 -17.76 -16.08
C PRO A 273 14.02 -18.10 -15.37
N ASP A 274 13.28 -19.03 -15.96
CA ASP A 274 12.12 -19.65 -15.31
C ASP A 274 12.62 -20.75 -14.35
N GLU A 275 12.44 -20.54 -13.06
CA GLU A 275 12.84 -21.48 -12.00
C GLU A 275 11.79 -22.58 -11.73
N GLU A 276 10.55 -22.42 -12.23
CA GLU A 276 9.47 -23.40 -12.01
C GLU A 276 9.51 -24.53 -13.03
N ILE A 277 9.95 -24.25 -14.24
CA ILE A 277 10.02 -25.24 -15.32
C ILE A 277 11.36 -26.00 -15.25
N LEU A 278 11.27 -27.32 -15.10
CA LEU A 278 12.45 -28.19 -15.14
C LEU A 278 13.15 -28.10 -16.51
N SER A 279 14.51 -28.12 -16.51
CA SER A 279 15.26 -28.24 -17.77
C SER A 279 14.87 -29.53 -18.47
N PRO A 280 14.99 -29.62 -19.81
CA PRO A 280 14.73 -30.87 -20.54
C PRO A 280 15.54 -32.06 -20.02
N GLN A 281 16.78 -31.84 -19.57
CA GLN A 281 17.64 -32.84 -18.96
C GLN A 281 17.08 -33.31 -17.62
N ASP A 282 16.64 -32.38 -16.74
CA ASP A 282 16.07 -32.73 -15.44
C ASP A 282 14.73 -33.41 -15.59
N ALA A 283 13.89 -32.99 -16.54
CA ALA A 283 12.62 -33.65 -16.84
C ALA A 283 12.82 -35.09 -17.33
N ALA A 284 13.84 -35.33 -18.17
CA ALA A 284 14.20 -36.68 -18.61
C ALA A 284 14.71 -37.52 -17.42
N THR A 285 15.59 -36.97 -16.59
CA THR A 285 16.13 -37.64 -15.39
C THR A 285 15.01 -37.97 -14.40
N PHE A 286 14.05 -37.07 -14.18
CA PHE A 286 12.88 -37.29 -13.34
C PHE A 286 11.99 -38.42 -13.89
N THR A 287 11.80 -38.48 -15.20
CA THR A 287 11.05 -39.56 -15.87
C THR A 287 11.72 -40.91 -15.66
N LEU A 288 13.03 -40.98 -15.87
CA LEU A 288 13.82 -42.19 -15.63
C LEU A 288 13.80 -42.62 -14.17
N LEU A 289 13.89 -41.68 -13.24
CA LEU A 289 13.73 -41.96 -11.79
C LEU A 289 12.37 -42.59 -11.49
N ARG A 290 11.30 -42.06 -12.07
CA ARG A 290 9.93 -42.57 -11.89
C ARG A 290 9.79 -43.99 -12.43
N GLU A 291 10.36 -44.29 -13.59
CA GLU A 291 10.36 -45.62 -14.16
C GLU A 291 11.16 -46.62 -13.31
N GLN A 292 12.36 -46.23 -12.87
CA GLN A 292 13.19 -47.10 -12.00
C GLN A 292 12.50 -47.32 -10.63
N LEU A 293 11.86 -46.29 -10.07
CA LEU A 293 11.11 -46.41 -8.84
C LEU A 293 9.91 -47.39 -9.00
N SER A 294 9.17 -47.31 -10.10
CA SER A 294 8.09 -48.25 -10.43
C SER A 294 8.62 -49.69 -10.50
N THR A 295 9.72 -49.91 -11.20
CA THR A 295 10.40 -51.22 -11.32
C THR A 295 10.84 -51.76 -9.96
N VAL A 296 11.34 -50.93 -9.06
CA VAL A 296 11.75 -51.31 -7.71
C VAL A 296 10.51 -51.63 -6.86
N LEU A 297 9.43 -50.87 -6.97
CA LEU A 297 8.15 -51.10 -6.26
C LEU A 297 7.50 -52.42 -6.70
N GLU A 298 7.65 -52.86 -7.92
CA GLU A 298 7.16 -54.16 -8.41
C GLU A 298 7.80 -55.37 -7.70
N THR A 299 8.95 -55.19 -7.06
CA THR A 299 9.59 -56.22 -6.24
C THR A 299 8.97 -56.40 -4.85
N LEU A 300 8.04 -55.57 -4.47
CA LEU A 300 7.24 -55.63 -3.23
C LEU A 300 5.95 -56.41 -3.45
N THR A 301 5.27 -56.78 -2.37
CA THR A 301 3.92 -57.35 -2.48
C THR A 301 2.94 -56.26 -2.89
N ASP A 302 1.86 -56.62 -3.60
CA ASP A 302 0.83 -55.67 -4.09
C ASP A 302 0.31 -54.75 -2.98
N ARG A 303 0.16 -55.31 -1.79
CA ARG A 303 -0.32 -54.54 -0.62
C ARG A 303 0.72 -53.50 -0.12
N GLU A 304 2.00 -53.89 -0.08
CA GLU A 304 3.11 -52.99 0.28
C GLU A 304 3.29 -51.91 -0.76
N LYS A 305 3.27 -52.26 -2.07
CA LYS A 305 3.33 -51.31 -3.19
C LYS A 305 2.22 -50.27 -3.08
N LYS A 306 0.95 -50.71 -3.00
CA LYS A 306 -0.20 -49.81 -2.97
C LYS A 306 -0.23 -48.91 -1.74
N VAL A 307 0.23 -49.37 -0.58
CA VAL A 307 0.36 -48.56 0.64
C VAL A 307 1.41 -47.45 0.42
N LEU A 308 2.58 -47.76 -0.15
CA LEU A 308 3.61 -46.72 -0.45
C LEU A 308 3.13 -45.73 -1.51
N THR A 309 2.51 -46.23 -2.59
CA THR A 309 1.98 -45.39 -3.67
C THR A 309 0.99 -44.36 -3.14
N LEU A 310 0.01 -44.77 -2.31
CA LEU A 310 -0.97 -43.89 -1.73
C LEU A 310 -0.37 -42.95 -0.66
N ARG A 311 0.55 -43.48 0.15
CA ARG A 311 1.16 -42.71 1.23
C ARG A 311 2.00 -41.54 0.73
N PHE A 312 2.78 -41.81 -0.32
CA PHE A 312 3.68 -40.80 -0.92
C PHE A 312 3.10 -40.12 -2.16
N GLY A 313 1.90 -40.46 -2.60
CA GLY A 313 1.26 -39.88 -3.76
C GLY A 313 1.99 -40.14 -5.08
N LEU A 314 2.54 -41.34 -5.27
CA LEU A 314 3.42 -41.64 -6.41
C LEU A 314 2.66 -41.69 -7.75
N ASP A 315 1.34 -41.92 -7.73
CA ASP A 315 0.50 -41.97 -8.94
C ASP A 315 -0.20 -40.61 -9.19
N ASP A 316 -0.80 -40.03 -8.16
CA ASP A 316 -1.68 -38.84 -8.27
C ASP A 316 -1.06 -37.55 -7.70
N GLY A 317 0.20 -37.61 -7.23
CA GLY A 317 0.90 -36.48 -6.62
C GLY A 317 0.39 -36.07 -5.23
N ARG A 318 -0.66 -36.74 -4.71
CA ARG A 318 -1.27 -36.42 -3.41
C ARG A 318 -0.82 -37.39 -2.32
N ALA A 319 0.07 -36.96 -1.43
CA ALA A 319 0.46 -37.70 -0.25
C ALA A 319 -0.73 -37.83 0.74
N ARG A 320 -1.07 -39.08 1.16
CA ARG A 320 -2.13 -39.36 2.10
C ARG A 320 -1.59 -39.64 3.49
N THR A 321 -2.40 -39.33 4.50
CA THR A 321 -2.08 -39.66 5.90
C THR A 321 -2.23 -41.15 6.19
N LEU A 322 -1.58 -41.67 7.25
CA LEU A 322 -1.71 -43.08 7.68
C LEU A 322 -3.16 -43.45 7.98
N GLU A 323 -3.98 -42.52 8.42
CA GLU A 323 -5.40 -42.72 8.73
C GLU A 323 -6.25 -42.86 7.47
N GLU A 324 -6.00 -42.01 6.46
CA GLU A 324 -6.68 -42.06 5.16
C GLU A 324 -6.38 -43.39 4.45
N VAL A 325 -5.09 -43.76 4.41
CA VAL A 325 -4.68 -45.08 3.85
C VAL A 325 -5.28 -46.20 4.65
N GLY A 326 -5.35 -46.08 5.99
CA GLY A 326 -6.00 -47.10 6.85
C GLY A 326 -7.47 -47.29 6.53
N LYS A 327 -8.22 -46.22 6.27
CA LYS A 327 -9.62 -46.28 5.85
C LYS A 327 -9.79 -47.00 4.51
N GLU A 328 -8.93 -46.75 3.53
CA GLU A 328 -8.99 -47.38 2.21
C GLU A 328 -8.75 -48.90 2.27
N PHE A 329 -7.84 -49.34 3.14
CA PHE A 329 -7.54 -50.75 3.33
C PHE A 329 -8.38 -51.44 4.44
N ALA A 330 -9.28 -50.72 5.09
CA ALA A 330 -10.07 -51.19 6.25
C ALA A 330 -9.20 -51.76 7.38
N VAL A 331 -8.08 -51.09 7.70
CA VAL A 331 -7.14 -51.48 8.77
C VAL A 331 -6.78 -50.27 9.64
N THR A 332 -6.24 -50.58 10.83
CA THR A 332 -5.84 -49.54 11.78
C THR A 332 -4.61 -48.74 11.28
N ARG A 333 -4.48 -47.49 11.70
CA ARG A 333 -3.33 -46.61 11.45
C ARG A 333 -2.00 -47.30 11.77
N GLU A 334 -1.93 -48.00 12.92
CA GLU A 334 -0.73 -48.70 13.35
C GLU A 334 -0.37 -49.85 12.41
N ARG A 335 -1.35 -50.54 11.85
CA ARG A 335 -1.10 -51.60 10.87
C ARG A 335 -0.51 -51.06 9.58
N ILE A 336 -0.97 -49.92 9.09
CA ILE A 336 -0.39 -49.23 7.92
C ILE A 336 1.03 -48.83 8.23
N ARG A 337 1.34 -48.25 9.40
CA ARG A 337 2.70 -47.88 9.82
C ARG A 337 3.65 -49.08 9.81
N GLN A 338 3.18 -50.27 10.26
CA GLN A 338 3.96 -51.49 10.24
C GLN A 338 4.25 -51.97 8.80
N ILE A 339 3.25 -51.88 7.91
CA ILE A 339 3.40 -52.28 6.49
C ILE A 339 4.37 -51.33 5.82
N GLU A 340 4.26 -50.00 6.00
CA GLU A 340 5.15 -48.97 5.50
C GLU A 340 6.59 -49.23 5.96
N ALA A 341 6.84 -49.38 7.25
CA ALA A 341 8.17 -49.63 7.81
C ALA A 341 8.79 -50.93 7.28
N LYS A 342 7.98 -51.99 7.08
CA LYS A 342 8.43 -53.23 6.48
C LYS A 342 8.79 -53.07 5.00
N ALA A 343 7.97 -52.35 4.26
CA ALA A 343 8.21 -52.08 2.83
C ALA A 343 9.48 -51.24 2.64
N ILE A 344 9.66 -50.14 3.40
CA ILE A 344 10.88 -49.30 3.37
C ILE A 344 12.13 -50.11 3.73
N ARG A 345 12.04 -51.00 4.74
CA ARG A 345 13.17 -51.86 5.10
C ARG A 345 13.56 -52.82 3.98
N LYS A 346 12.58 -53.34 3.23
CA LYS A 346 12.81 -54.18 2.07
C LYS A 346 13.47 -53.38 0.92
N LEU A 347 13.10 -52.13 0.72
CA LEU A 347 13.67 -51.22 -0.29
C LEU A 347 15.13 -50.81 0.02
N ARG A 348 15.49 -50.74 1.31
CA ARG A 348 16.87 -50.45 1.75
C ARG A 348 17.87 -51.54 1.44
N HIS A 349 17.41 -52.74 1.04
CA HIS A 349 18.31 -53.84 0.69
C HIS A 349 19.20 -53.45 -0.49
N PRO A 350 20.55 -53.75 -0.46
CA PRO A 350 21.50 -53.31 -1.48
C PRO A 350 21.12 -53.64 -2.91
N SER A 351 20.47 -54.79 -3.14
CA SER A 351 20.01 -55.20 -4.47
C SER A 351 18.95 -54.30 -5.10
N ARG A 352 18.22 -53.54 -4.27
CA ARG A 352 17.16 -52.64 -4.70
C ARG A 352 17.63 -51.17 -4.64
N SER A 353 18.29 -50.81 -3.52
CA SER A 353 18.77 -49.41 -3.32
C SER A 353 19.85 -49.02 -4.31
N LYS A 354 20.67 -49.98 -4.84
CA LYS A 354 21.71 -49.68 -5.85
C LYS A 354 21.13 -49.05 -7.11
N LYS A 355 19.91 -49.45 -7.54
CA LYS A 355 19.25 -48.90 -8.72
C LYS A 355 18.80 -47.43 -8.57
N LEU A 356 18.65 -46.95 -7.33
CA LEU A 356 18.20 -45.59 -7.02
C LEU A 356 19.36 -44.69 -6.55
N LYS A 357 20.57 -45.26 -6.34
CA LYS A 357 21.68 -44.51 -5.73
C LYS A 357 22.17 -43.36 -6.64
N ASP A 358 22.23 -43.59 -7.94
CA ASP A 358 22.70 -42.60 -8.92
C ASP A 358 21.81 -41.37 -8.97
N PHE A 359 20.49 -41.52 -8.68
CA PHE A 359 19.51 -40.40 -8.60
C PHE A 359 19.58 -39.62 -7.29
N LEU A 360 20.16 -40.17 -6.22
CA LEU A 360 20.33 -39.45 -4.94
C LEU A 360 21.35 -38.32 -5.09
N GLU A 361 22.41 -38.51 -5.88
CA GLU A 361 23.37 -37.45 -6.15
C GLU A 361 22.72 -36.32 -6.96
N TRP A 362 21.89 -36.64 -7.93
CA TRP A 362 21.15 -35.62 -8.70
C TRP A 362 20.18 -34.86 -7.85
N LEU A 363 19.41 -35.48 -6.94
CA LEU A 363 18.51 -34.84 -6.03
C LEU A 363 19.20 -33.89 -5.03
N SER A 364 20.45 -34.21 -4.63
CA SER A 364 21.20 -33.31 -3.73
C SER A 364 21.65 -32.03 -4.42
N TYR A 365 21.87 -32.03 -5.73
CA TYR A 365 22.19 -30.84 -6.53
C TYR A 365 20.98 -29.90 -6.72
N GLN A 366 19.77 -30.40 -6.64
CA GLN A 366 18.55 -29.59 -6.77
C GLN A 366 18.07 -28.95 -5.45
N SER A 367 18.64 -29.35 -4.32
CA SER A 367 18.25 -28.85 -2.98
C SER A 367 19.18 -27.72 -2.47
N ASP A 368 20.26 -27.43 -3.15
CA ASP A 368 21.19 -26.31 -2.91
C ASP A 368 20.90 -25.14 -3.85
#